data_6550c959e2ad8b20e1b40edeaf3554b6
#
_entry.id   6550c959e2ad8b20e1b40edeaf3554b6
#
_cell.length_a   1.000
_cell.length_b   1.000
_cell.length_c   1.000
_cell.angle_alpha   90.00
_cell.angle_beta   90.00
_cell.angle_gamma   90.00
#
_symmetry.space_group_name_H-M   'P 1'
#
loop_
_entity.id
_entity.type
_entity.pdbx_description
1 polymer ?
#
loop_
_entity_poly.entity_id
_entity_poly.type
_entity_poly.pdbx_seq_one_letter_code
_entity_poly.pdbx_strand_id
1 'polypeptide(L)'
;RAKVHTPNSMQHGFQKPAQPVNRDIVIGETISVGELAQKMAVKAVEVIKVMMKMGAMATINQIIDQETAQLVAEEMGHKVTLRRENELEEALLQDRDSTAKSESRAPVVTIMGHVDHGKTSLLDYIRKAKVASGEAGGITQHIGAYHVDTENGSITFLDTPGHAAFTAMRARGAQATDIVVLVVAADDGVMPQTVEAIQHAKAAGVPIVVAVNKVDKPDADPDRVMNELTRYSVIPEEWGGDTPIVKVSALTGQGIDELLEVINLQAEVMELEVATDGAAQGVVIESRLEKGRGAVVSLLVKQGTLSQGDLVLA
;
A
#
# COMPACT_ATOMS: atom_id res chain seq x y z
N ARG A 1 38.57 -82.88 0.40
CA ARG A 1 37.70 -81.96 1.21
C ARG A 1 38.30 -80.58 1.14
N ALA A 2 37.66 -79.70 0.33
CA ALA A 2 38.02 -78.29 0.15
C ALA A 2 37.45 -77.45 1.31
N LYS A 3 38.31 -76.60 1.90
CA LYS A 3 37.88 -75.59 2.89
C LYS A 3 37.35 -74.36 2.17
N VAL A 4 36.08 -74.06 2.46
CA VAL A 4 35.43 -72.84 2.00
C VAL A 4 35.90 -71.65 2.87
N HIS A 5 36.54 -70.68 2.23
CA HIS A 5 36.84 -69.37 2.86
C HIS A 5 35.59 -68.47 2.82
N THR A 6 35.06 -68.06 4.00
CA THR A 6 34.09 -67.04 4.16
C THR A 6 34.79 -65.68 4.07
N PRO A 7 34.27 -64.73 3.29
CA PRO A 7 34.84 -63.39 3.26
C PRO A 7 34.45 -62.59 4.50
N ASN A 8 35.43 -61.90 5.04
CA ASN A 8 35.36 -61.02 6.18
C ASN A 8 34.34 -59.83 5.91
N SER A 9 33.34 -59.70 6.75
CA SER A 9 32.42 -58.55 6.72
C SER A 9 33.17 -57.26 7.08
N MET A 10 33.32 -56.38 6.11
CA MET A 10 33.77 -55.00 6.36
C MET A 10 32.72 -54.29 7.26
N GLN A 11 33.06 -54.11 8.51
CA GLN A 11 32.38 -53.20 9.39
C GLN A 11 32.76 -51.76 8.97
N HIS A 12 31.90 -51.10 8.22
CA HIS A 12 31.98 -49.65 8.06
C HIS A 12 31.61 -49.00 9.38
N GLY A 13 32.61 -48.77 10.21
CA GLY A 13 32.50 -47.94 11.41
C GLY A 13 32.30 -46.49 10.96
N PHE A 14 31.09 -45.99 11.12
CA PHE A 14 30.78 -44.57 10.96
C PHE A 14 31.55 -43.81 12.05
N GLN A 15 32.70 -43.23 11.71
CA GLN A 15 33.44 -42.35 12.60
C GLN A 15 32.70 -40.96 12.61
N LYS A 16 32.11 -40.66 13.76
CA LYS A 16 31.54 -39.33 14.02
C LYS A 16 32.63 -38.27 13.88
N PRO A 17 32.46 -37.20 13.10
CA PRO A 17 33.47 -36.15 13.02
C PRO A 17 33.71 -35.58 14.44
N ALA A 18 34.95 -35.52 14.88
CA ALA A 18 35.35 -35.15 16.23
C ALA A 18 35.47 -33.60 16.43
N GLN A 19 35.09 -32.81 15.44
CA GLN A 19 35.10 -31.34 15.56
C GLN A 19 33.71 -30.78 15.20
N PRO A 20 33.19 -29.84 15.98
CA PRO A 20 32.01 -29.09 15.61
C PRO A 20 32.30 -28.31 14.31
N VAL A 21 31.54 -28.57 13.28
CA VAL A 21 31.67 -27.88 11.99
C VAL A 21 31.00 -26.51 12.18
N ASN A 22 31.81 -25.48 12.38
CA ASN A 22 31.33 -24.10 12.37
C ASN A 22 30.83 -23.79 10.96
N ARG A 23 29.59 -23.36 10.86
CA ARG A 23 28.97 -22.96 9.60
C ARG A 23 28.53 -21.51 9.69
N ASP A 24 28.66 -20.79 8.59
CA ASP A 24 28.02 -19.51 8.43
C ASP A 24 26.55 -19.76 8.08
N ILE A 25 25.64 -19.27 8.93
CA ILE A 25 24.20 -19.51 8.83
C ILE A 25 23.50 -18.20 8.54
N VAL A 26 22.70 -18.19 7.48
CA VAL A 26 21.85 -17.04 7.15
C VAL A 26 20.47 -17.23 7.79
N ILE A 27 20.06 -16.29 8.64
CA ILE A 27 18.79 -16.30 9.36
C ILE A 27 17.95 -15.11 8.89
N GLY A 28 16.69 -15.38 8.47
CA GLY A 28 15.68 -14.34 8.17
C GLY A 28 15.07 -13.75 9.45
N GLU A 29 14.07 -12.89 9.33
CA GLU A 29 13.39 -12.26 10.47
C GLU A 29 12.74 -13.28 11.42
N THR A 30 12.26 -14.39 10.89
CA THR A 30 11.71 -15.50 11.65
C THR A 30 12.21 -16.83 11.10
N ILE A 31 12.39 -17.83 11.97
CA ILE A 31 12.80 -19.17 11.56
C ILE A 31 12.19 -20.22 12.50
N SER A 32 11.84 -21.40 11.99
CA SER A 32 11.43 -22.50 12.85
C SER A 32 12.64 -23.20 13.49
N VAL A 33 12.45 -23.73 14.70
CA VAL A 33 13.50 -24.48 15.44
C VAL A 33 14.03 -25.65 14.59
N GLY A 34 13.15 -26.31 13.83
CA GLY A 34 13.52 -27.41 12.94
C GLY A 34 14.41 -26.95 11.78
N GLU A 35 14.07 -25.82 11.17
CA GLU A 35 14.86 -25.24 10.06
C GLU A 35 16.21 -24.71 10.55
N LEU A 36 16.24 -24.05 11.70
CA LEU A 36 17.48 -23.62 12.35
C LEU A 36 18.42 -24.81 12.59
N ALA A 37 17.90 -25.92 13.14
CA ALA A 37 18.65 -27.14 13.35
C ALA A 37 19.19 -27.74 12.03
N GLN A 38 18.40 -27.68 10.97
CA GLN A 38 18.81 -28.15 9.63
C GLN A 38 19.95 -27.28 9.06
N LYS A 39 19.85 -25.96 9.17
CA LYS A 39 20.90 -25.02 8.72
C LYS A 39 22.21 -25.22 9.50
N MET A 40 22.12 -25.48 10.80
CA MET A 40 23.29 -25.83 11.64
C MET A 40 23.81 -27.23 11.42
N ALA A 41 23.09 -28.10 10.71
CA ALA A 41 23.34 -29.53 10.56
C ALA A 41 23.44 -30.29 11.89
N VAL A 42 22.60 -29.90 12.86
CA VAL A 42 22.46 -30.54 14.18
C VAL A 42 21.07 -31.14 14.33
N LYS A 43 20.88 -31.99 15.34
CA LYS A 43 19.54 -32.50 15.64
C LYS A 43 18.70 -31.44 16.32
N ALA A 44 17.43 -31.30 15.92
CA ALA A 44 16.51 -30.33 16.53
C ALA A 44 16.40 -30.47 18.07
N VAL A 45 16.57 -31.70 18.59
CA VAL A 45 16.61 -31.96 20.04
C VAL A 45 17.80 -31.27 20.73
N GLU A 46 18.91 -31.09 20.06
CA GLU A 46 20.09 -30.40 20.60
C GLU A 46 19.82 -28.88 20.70
N VAL A 47 19.18 -28.32 19.69
CA VAL A 47 18.72 -26.92 19.68
C VAL A 47 17.73 -26.66 20.81
N ILE A 48 16.72 -27.53 20.96
CA ILE A 48 15.73 -27.44 22.05
C ILE A 48 16.41 -27.50 23.43
N LYS A 49 17.40 -28.36 23.62
CA LYS A 49 18.16 -28.44 24.89
C LYS A 49 18.90 -27.15 25.20
N VAL A 50 19.49 -26.49 24.20
CA VAL A 50 20.16 -25.20 24.38
C VAL A 50 19.15 -24.13 24.75
N MET A 51 18.03 -24.07 24.02
CA MET A 51 16.93 -23.14 24.34
C MET A 51 16.39 -23.34 25.75
N MET A 52 16.22 -24.60 26.20
CA MET A 52 15.79 -24.89 27.57
C MET A 52 16.80 -24.40 28.61
N LYS A 53 18.10 -24.50 28.35
CA LYS A 53 19.16 -23.97 29.25
C LYS A 53 19.09 -22.45 29.33
N MET A 54 18.68 -21.77 28.25
CA MET A 54 18.49 -20.34 28.19
C MET A 54 17.13 -19.88 28.78
N GLY A 55 16.31 -20.83 29.25
CA GLY A 55 15.00 -20.55 29.88
C GLY A 55 13.82 -20.49 28.89
N ALA A 56 14.02 -20.81 27.63
CA ALA A 56 12.99 -20.83 26.62
C ALA A 56 12.52 -22.27 26.33
N MET A 57 11.24 -22.55 26.52
CA MET A 57 10.64 -23.84 26.10
C MET A 57 10.15 -23.72 24.67
N ALA A 58 10.67 -24.58 23.79
CA ALA A 58 10.29 -24.58 22.39
C ALA A 58 10.02 -26.00 21.85
N THR A 59 9.17 -26.09 20.85
CA THR A 59 8.90 -27.29 20.06
C THR A 59 9.58 -27.20 18.71
N ILE A 60 9.72 -28.34 18.00
CA ILE A 60 10.41 -28.41 16.71
C ILE A 60 9.80 -27.47 15.66
N ASN A 61 8.48 -27.30 15.67
CA ASN A 61 7.74 -26.49 14.70
C ASN A 61 7.50 -25.06 15.17
N GLN A 62 8.01 -24.69 16.33
CA GLN A 62 7.85 -23.36 16.85
C GLN A 62 8.68 -22.37 16.05
N ILE A 63 8.07 -21.25 15.69
CA ILE A 63 8.73 -20.11 15.06
C ILE A 63 9.36 -19.27 16.15
N ILE A 64 10.63 -18.94 15.99
CA ILE A 64 11.40 -18.06 16.85
C ILE A 64 11.84 -16.82 16.07
N ASP A 65 12.00 -15.73 16.79
CA ASP A 65 12.51 -14.47 16.25
C ASP A 65 14.00 -14.53 15.94
N GLN A 66 14.46 -13.58 15.16
CA GLN A 66 15.83 -13.49 14.67
C GLN A 66 16.84 -13.40 15.82
N GLU A 67 16.52 -12.63 16.88
CA GLU A 67 17.39 -12.44 18.03
C GLU A 67 17.58 -13.74 18.82
N THR A 68 16.50 -14.45 19.09
CA THR A 68 16.54 -15.75 19.77
C THR A 68 17.29 -16.79 18.92
N ALA A 69 17.06 -16.82 17.62
CA ALA A 69 17.73 -17.73 16.71
C ALA A 69 19.25 -17.47 16.62
N GLN A 70 19.64 -16.20 16.62
CA GLN A 70 21.04 -15.78 16.65
C GLN A 70 21.73 -16.24 17.94
N LEU A 71 21.15 -15.94 19.10
CA LEU A 71 21.69 -16.33 20.39
C LEU A 71 21.90 -17.83 20.50
N VAL A 72 20.94 -18.62 20.05
CA VAL A 72 21.02 -20.09 20.06
C VAL A 72 22.12 -20.60 19.15
N ALA A 73 22.24 -20.04 17.93
CA ALA A 73 23.24 -20.46 16.97
C ALA A 73 24.67 -20.08 17.43
N GLU A 74 24.86 -18.90 18.01
CA GLU A 74 26.15 -18.44 18.58
C GLU A 74 26.57 -19.28 19.79
N GLU A 75 25.64 -19.63 20.69
CA GLU A 75 25.90 -20.52 21.82
C GLU A 75 26.32 -21.93 21.37
N MET A 76 25.84 -22.36 20.19
CA MET A 76 26.23 -23.62 19.58
C MET A 76 27.52 -23.51 18.72
N GLY A 77 28.15 -22.32 18.66
CA GLY A 77 29.43 -22.07 18.02
C GLY A 77 29.35 -21.83 16.51
N HIS A 78 28.18 -21.43 16.01
CA HIS A 78 27.98 -21.07 14.60
C HIS A 78 28.08 -19.56 14.40
N LYS A 79 28.54 -19.13 13.23
CA LYS A 79 28.53 -17.74 12.84
C LYS A 79 27.22 -17.42 12.14
N VAL A 80 26.55 -16.36 12.60
CA VAL A 80 25.24 -15.97 12.06
C VAL A 80 25.39 -14.73 11.19
N THR A 81 24.79 -14.78 10.01
CA THR A 81 24.56 -13.64 9.13
C THR A 81 23.05 -13.39 9.10
N LEU A 82 22.65 -12.22 9.58
CA LEU A 82 21.24 -11.83 9.58
C LEU A 82 20.88 -11.35 8.18
N ARG A 83 19.87 -11.96 7.58
CA ARG A 83 19.28 -11.50 6.33
C ARG A 83 18.01 -10.74 6.67
N ARG A 84 17.98 -9.44 6.39
CA ARG A 84 16.75 -8.66 6.38
C ARG A 84 16.04 -8.92 5.07
N GLU A 85 14.74 -9.20 5.12
CA GLU A 85 13.94 -9.39 3.90
C GLU A 85 13.94 -8.14 3.02
N ASN A 86 14.17 -6.99 3.64
CA ASN A 86 14.21 -5.68 3.00
C ASN A 86 15.62 -5.21 2.58
N GLU A 87 16.65 -6.05 2.60
CA GLU A 87 18.01 -5.65 2.21
C GLU A 87 18.08 -5.14 0.76
N LEU A 88 17.28 -5.71 -0.13
CA LEU A 88 17.13 -5.25 -1.51
C LEU A 88 16.38 -3.92 -1.59
N GLU A 89 15.35 -3.73 -0.77
CA GLU A 89 14.62 -2.46 -0.67
C GLU A 89 15.50 -1.38 -0.04
N GLU A 90 16.20 -1.69 1.05
CA GLU A 90 17.14 -0.76 1.70
C GLU A 90 18.31 -0.40 0.78
N ALA A 91 18.84 -1.35 0.00
CA ALA A 91 19.90 -1.08 -0.98
C ALA A 91 19.39 -0.18 -2.12
N LEU A 92 18.17 -0.39 -2.60
CA LEU A 92 17.52 0.46 -3.61
C LEU A 92 17.18 1.85 -3.05
N LEU A 93 16.90 1.95 -1.75
CA LEU A 93 16.63 3.22 -1.08
C LEU A 93 17.93 3.98 -0.73
N GLN A 94 19.06 3.28 -0.52
CA GLN A 94 20.37 3.90 -0.24
C GLN A 94 21.09 4.40 -1.49
N ASP A 95 20.77 3.86 -2.66
CA ASP A 95 21.32 4.32 -3.95
C ASP A 95 20.70 5.66 -4.42
N ARG A 96 20.06 6.39 -3.49
CA ARG A 96 19.59 7.75 -3.69
C ARG A 96 20.80 8.68 -3.73
N ASP A 97 21.28 8.96 -4.94
CA ASP A 97 22.13 10.10 -5.16
C ASP A 97 21.41 11.36 -4.65
N SER A 98 21.94 11.95 -3.58
CA SER A 98 21.44 13.18 -2.96
C SER A 98 21.55 14.42 -3.87
N THR A 99 21.83 14.22 -5.16
CA THR A 99 22.02 15.25 -6.19
C THR A 99 20.88 15.29 -7.22
N ALA A 100 19.87 14.43 -7.13
CA ALA A 100 18.74 14.47 -8.04
C ALA A 100 17.98 15.79 -7.90
N LYS A 101 17.75 16.48 -9.03
CA LYS A 101 16.93 17.69 -9.04
C LYS A 101 15.50 17.34 -8.68
N SER A 102 14.97 18.03 -7.68
CA SER A 102 13.55 17.96 -7.33
C SER A 102 12.75 18.81 -8.30
N GLU A 103 11.69 18.25 -8.84
CA GLU A 103 10.73 18.94 -9.71
C GLU A 103 9.33 18.87 -9.10
N SER A 104 8.54 19.93 -9.29
CA SER A 104 7.15 19.94 -8.86
C SER A 104 6.34 18.88 -9.61
N ARG A 105 5.50 18.14 -8.91
CA ARG A 105 4.65 17.11 -9.52
C ARG A 105 3.16 17.40 -9.32
N ALA A 106 2.36 16.86 -10.23
CA ALA A 106 0.91 16.87 -10.12
C ALA A 106 0.45 16.16 -8.84
N PRO A 107 -0.54 16.71 -8.11
CA PRO A 107 -1.16 16.03 -6.97
C PRO A 107 -1.91 14.78 -7.43
N VAL A 108 -1.86 13.75 -6.60
CA VAL A 108 -2.71 12.58 -6.74
C VAL A 108 -3.93 12.76 -5.85
N VAL A 109 -5.10 12.80 -6.44
CA VAL A 109 -6.37 13.10 -5.79
C VAL A 109 -7.30 11.90 -5.85
N THR A 110 -7.70 11.38 -4.70
CA THR A 110 -8.68 10.29 -4.64
C THR A 110 -10.08 10.83 -4.37
N ILE A 111 -11.04 10.39 -5.18
CA ILE A 111 -12.45 10.73 -4.97
C ILE A 111 -13.13 9.64 -4.15
N MET A 112 -13.72 10.05 -3.03
CA MET A 112 -14.39 9.17 -2.07
C MET A 112 -15.79 9.68 -1.74
N GLY A 113 -16.64 8.84 -1.19
CA GLY A 113 -17.99 9.18 -0.76
C GLY A 113 -18.96 8.04 -0.99
N HIS A 114 -20.22 8.29 -0.64
CA HIS A 114 -21.29 7.28 -0.73
C HIS A 114 -21.63 6.94 -2.19
N VAL A 115 -22.23 5.77 -2.39
CA VAL A 115 -22.87 5.38 -3.67
C VAL A 115 -23.95 6.41 -3.99
N ASP A 116 -24.19 6.70 -5.26
CA ASP A 116 -25.20 7.65 -5.77
C ASP A 116 -25.01 9.12 -5.39
N HIS A 117 -23.91 9.50 -4.68
CA HIS A 117 -23.56 10.89 -4.46
C HIS A 117 -22.96 11.59 -5.70
N GLY A 118 -22.81 10.86 -6.82
CA GLY A 118 -22.42 11.41 -8.10
C GLY A 118 -20.91 11.52 -8.32
N LYS A 119 -20.10 10.66 -7.67
CA LYS A 119 -18.64 10.60 -7.87
C LYS A 119 -18.27 10.39 -9.34
N THR A 120 -18.81 9.30 -9.95
CA THR A 120 -18.54 8.99 -11.37
C THR A 120 -19.02 10.09 -12.29
N SER A 121 -20.19 10.70 -12.01
CA SER A 121 -20.70 11.82 -12.81
C SER A 121 -19.82 13.06 -12.72
N LEU A 122 -19.26 13.35 -11.53
CA LEU A 122 -18.32 14.44 -11.31
C LEU A 122 -17.04 14.21 -12.10
N LEU A 123 -16.51 12.99 -12.05
CA LEU A 123 -15.32 12.61 -12.79
C LEU A 123 -15.54 12.64 -14.31
N ASP A 124 -16.69 12.17 -14.78
CA ASP A 124 -17.04 12.23 -16.20
C ASP A 124 -17.11 13.68 -16.71
N TYR A 125 -17.65 14.58 -15.91
CA TYR A 125 -17.66 15.98 -16.25
C TYR A 125 -16.25 16.56 -16.33
N ILE A 126 -15.41 16.29 -15.35
CA ILE A 126 -14.02 16.76 -15.31
C ILE A 126 -13.23 16.20 -16.52
N ARG A 127 -13.42 14.95 -16.88
CA ARG A 127 -12.73 14.31 -18.03
C ARG A 127 -13.29 14.72 -19.38
N LYS A 128 -14.44 15.38 -19.44
CA LYS A 128 -15.20 15.61 -20.69
C LYS A 128 -15.44 14.31 -21.49
N ALA A 129 -15.49 13.18 -20.80
CA ALA A 129 -15.68 11.86 -21.36
C ALA A 129 -16.80 11.12 -20.60
N LYS A 130 -17.64 10.37 -21.29
CA LYS A 130 -18.76 9.63 -20.68
C LYS A 130 -18.28 8.28 -20.14
N VAL A 131 -17.58 8.25 -18.99
CA VAL A 131 -17.12 7.01 -18.34
C VAL A 131 -18.30 6.20 -17.83
N ALA A 132 -19.31 6.83 -17.23
CA ALA A 132 -20.50 6.15 -16.70
C ALA A 132 -21.25 5.35 -17.78
N SER A 133 -21.11 5.69 -19.04
CA SER A 133 -21.75 4.93 -20.15
C SER A 133 -20.97 3.69 -20.57
N GLY A 134 -19.73 3.52 -20.12
CA GLY A 134 -18.85 2.40 -20.48
C GLY A 134 -18.75 1.29 -19.41
N GLU A 135 -19.08 1.58 -18.16
CA GLU A 135 -19.04 0.59 -17.07
C GLU A 135 -20.38 -0.10 -16.84
N ALA A 136 -20.35 -1.42 -16.57
CA ALA A 136 -21.55 -2.20 -16.29
C ALA A 136 -22.25 -1.69 -15.02
N GLY A 137 -23.46 -1.19 -15.16
CA GLY A 137 -24.26 -0.64 -14.07
C GLY A 137 -24.03 0.83 -13.74
N GLY A 138 -23.18 1.56 -14.50
CA GLY A 138 -22.91 2.98 -14.30
C GLY A 138 -22.21 3.31 -12.97
N ILE A 139 -21.48 2.35 -12.40
CA ILE A 139 -20.73 2.49 -11.14
C ILE A 139 -19.30 2.05 -11.35
N THR A 140 -18.37 2.70 -10.65
CA THR A 140 -16.95 2.32 -10.63
C THR A 140 -16.74 1.03 -9.85
N GLN A 141 -16.14 0.02 -10.49
CA GLN A 141 -15.87 -1.30 -9.91
C GLN A 141 -14.39 -1.56 -9.70
N HIS A 142 -13.53 -0.83 -10.39
CA HIS A 142 -12.06 -0.89 -10.32
C HIS A 142 -11.51 0.47 -9.96
N ILE A 143 -10.30 0.51 -9.36
CA ILE A 143 -9.61 1.80 -9.16
C ILE A 143 -9.09 2.27 -10.52
N GLY A 144 -9.69 3.33 -11.05
CA GLY A 144 -9.24 4.01 -12.27
C GLY A 144 -8.30 5.17 -11.93
N ALA A 145 -7.20 5.31 -12.68
CA ALA A 145 -6.32 6.47 -12.59
C ALA A 145 -6.33 7.20 -13.92
N TYR A 146 -6.45 8.53 -13.88
CA TYR A 146 -6.37 9.36 -15.08
C TYR A 146 -5.87 10.76 -14.76
N HIS A 147 -5.25 11.37 -15.74
CA HIS A 147 -4.63 12.67 -15.66
C HIS A 147 -5.53 13.72 -16.31
N VAL A 148 -5.65 14.86 -15.68
CA VAL A 148 -6.44 15.99 -16.16
C VAL A 148 -5.57 17.23 -16.13
N ASP A 149 -5.43 17.87 -17.30
CA ASP A 149 -4.78 19.17 -17.42
C ASP A 149 -5.80 20.28 -17.18
N THR A 150 -5.48 21.17 -16.27
CA THR A 150 -6.26 22.38 -15.95
C THR A 150 -5.45 23.61 -16.28
N GLU A 151 -6.10 24.79 -16.28
CA GLU A 151 -5.40 26.06 -16.54
C GLU A 151 -4.31 26.36 -15.50
N ASN A 152 -4.47 25.85 -14.26
CA ASN A 152 -3.59 26.10 -13.12
C ASN A 152 -2.66 24.93 -12.79
N GLY A 153 -2.58 23.91 -13.66
CA GLY A 153 -1.73 22.73 -13.43
C GLY A 153 -2.41 21.43 -13.80
N SER A 154 -1.72 20.35 -13.58
CA SER A 154 -2.23 19.01 -13.87
C SER A 154 -2.61 18.28 -12.59
N ILE A 155 -3.68 17.50 -12.61
CA ILE A 155 -4.16 16.72 -11.47
C ILE A 155 -4.31 15.27 -11.90
N THR A 156 -3.83 14.33 -11.07
CA THR A 156 -4.06 12.89 -11.29
C THR A 156 -5.18 12.42 -10.37
N PHE A 157 -6.30 12.03 -10.95
CA PHE A 157 -7.44 11.49 -10.20
C PHE A 157 -7.40 9.98 -10.07
N LEU A 158 -7.73 9.48 -8.87
CA LEU A 158 -8.00 8.08 -8.59
C LEU A 158 -9.48 7.92 -8.24
N ASP A 159 -10.21 7.16 -9.04
CA ASP A 159 -11.60 6.83 -8.77
C ASP A 159 -11.70 5.57 -7.94
N THR A 160 -12.40 5.63 -6.80
CA THR A 160 -12.58 4.48 -5.90
C THR A 160 -14.03 4.04 -5.84
N PRO A 161 -14.29 2.71 -5.84
CA PRO A 161 -15.65 2.20 -5.71
C PRO A 161 -16.31 2.64 -4.40
N GLY A 162 -17.53 3.19 -4.48
CA GLY A 162 -18.29 3.65 -3.31
C GLY A 162 -18.97 2.54 -2.50
N HIS A 163 -19.01 1.31 -3.01
CA HIS A 163 -19.76 0.21 -2.37
C HIS A 163 -19.09 -0.30 -1.10
N ALA A 164 -19.86 -0.67 -0.08
CA ALA A 164 -19.33 -1.15 1.21
C ALA A 164 -18.38 -2.35 1.10
N ALA A 165 -18.55 -3.19 0.07
CA ALA A 165 -17.69 -4.35 -0.18
C ALA A 165 -16.23 -3.98 -0.56
N PHE A 166 -15.93 -2.71 -0.87
CA PHE A 166 -14.62 -2.28 -1.37
C PHE A 166 -13.85 -1.40 -0.37
N THR A 167 -14.04 -1.61 0.93
CA THR A 167 -13.34 -0.87 2.01
C THR A 167 -11.82 -0.89 1.84
N ALA A 168 -11.23 -2.05 1.50
CA ALA A 168 -9.79 -2.17 1.28
C ALA A 168 -9.28 -1.31 0.10
N MET A 169 -10.10 -1.12 -0.94
CA MET A 169 -9.76 -0.26 -2.08
C MET A 169 -9.77 1.22 -1.68
N ARG A 170 -10.72 1.65 -0.82
CA ARG A 170 -10.74 3.02 -0.29
C ARG A 170 -9.54 3.30 0.63
N ALA A 171 -9.19 2.36 1.50
CA ALA A 171 -8.00 2.48 2.34
C ALA A 171 -6.71 2.60 1.51
N ARG A 172 -6.57 1.78 0.46
CA ARG A 172 -5.45 1.85 -0.49
C ARG A 172 -5.46 3.16 -1.29
N GLY A 173 -6.62 3.60 -1.75
CA GLY A 173 -6.78 4.91 -2.39
C GLY A 173 -6.27 6.03 -1.50
N ALA A 174 -6.69 6.09 -0.24
CA ALA A 174 -6.24 7.11 0.72
C ALA A 174 -4.72 7.07 0.97
N GLN A 175 -4.11 5.88 1.04
CA GLN A 175 -2.66 5.73 1.22
C GLN A 175 -1.84 6.12 -0.01
N ALA A 176 -2.41 5.99 -1.20
CA ALA A 176 -1.74 6.30 -2.46
C ALA A 176 -1.84 7.79 -2.85
N THR A 177 -2.72 8.56 -2.20
CA THR A 177 -3.10 9.92 -2.59
C THR A 177 -2.43 11.00 -1.75
N ASP A 178 -2.42 12.20 -2.29
CA ASP A 178 -1.98 13.41 -1.60
C ASP A 178 -3.18 14.20 -1.04
N ILE A 179 -4.32 14.18 -1.74
CA ILE A 179 -5.54 14.89 -1.35
C ILE A 179 -6.74 13.96 -1.54
N VAL A 180 -7.69 13.97 -0.60
CA VAL A 180 -8.97 13.26 -0.72
C VAL A 180 -10.07 14.26 -1.04
N VAL A 181 -10.79 14.07 -2.14
CA VAL A 181 -12.04 14.78 -2.42
C VAL A 181 -13.23 13.95 -1.94
N LEU A 182 -13.88 14.44 -0.91
CA LEU A 182 -15.05 13.80 -0.31
C LEU A 182 -16.33 14.33 -0.96
N VAL A 183 -16.98 13.50 -1.76
CA VAL A 183 -18.25 13.88 -2.44
C VAL A 183 -19.44 13.52 -1.56
N VAL A 184 -20.23 14.53 -1.22
CA VAL A 184 -21.46 14.41 -0.42
C VAL A 184 -22.61 15.04 -1.17
N ALA A 185 -23.70 14.29 -1.37
CA ALA A 185 -24.87 14.84 -2.04
C ALA A 185 -25.67 15.76 -1.09
N ALA A 186 -26.04 16.95 -1.57
CA ALA A 186 -26.74 17.97 -0.79
C ALA A 186 -28.17 17.57 -0.38
N ASP A 187 -28.77 16.64 -1.13
CA ASP A 187 -30.11 16.08 -0.87
C ASP A 187 -30.09 14.96 0.17
N ASP A 188 -29.01 14.14 0.21
CA ASP A 188 -28.92 12.95 1.07
C ASP A 188 -28.21 13.23 2.42
N GLY A 189 -27.14 14.06 2.42
CA GLY A 189 -26.33 14.33 3.60
C GLY A 189 -25.22 13.32 3.83
N VAL A 190 -24.73 13.21 5.07
CA VAL A 190 -23.61 12.35 5.46
C VAL A 190 -24.10 10.91 5.66
N MET A 191 -23.66 10.01 4.79
CA MET A 191 -24.00 8.59 4.79
C MET A 191 -22.88 7.73 5.42
N PRO A 192 -23.13 6.46 5.80
CA PRO A 192 -22.13 5.60 6.47
C PRO A 192 -20.82 5.49 5.70
N GLN A 193 -20.85 5.38 4.36
CA GLN A 193 -19.64 5.29 3.54
C GLN A 193 -18.89 6.64 3.46
N THR A 194 -19.58 7.76 3.64
CA THR A 194 -18.96 9.08 3.79
C THR A 194 -18.14 9.13 5.08
N VAL A 195 -18.72 8.62 6.19
CA VAL A 195 -18.00 8.52 7.47
C VAL A 195 -16.78 7.63 7.38
N GLU A 196 -16.89 6.47 6.72
CA GLU A 196 -15.78 5.56 6.47
C GLU A 196 -14.66 6.24 5.65
N ALA A 197 -15.03 6.99 4.60
CA ALA A 197 -14.08 7.74 3.78
C ALA A 197 -13.33 8.81 4.61
N ILE A 198 -14.01 9.53 5.49
CA ILE A 198 -13.38 10.48 6.42
C ILE A 198 -12.38 9.77 7.33
N GLN A 199 -12.75 8.60 7.87
CA GLN A 199 -11.85 7.82 8.74
C GLN A 199 -10.60 7.35 8.00
N HIS A 200 -10.74 6.89 6.75
CA HIS A 200 -9.59 6.49 5.93
C HIS A 200 -8.66 7.66 5.62
N ALA A 201 -9.20 8.81 5.23
CA ALA A 201 -8.40 10.00 4.96
C ALA A 201 -7.64 10.46 6.22
N LYS A 202 -8.32 10.50 7.38
CA LYS A 202 -7.68 10.87 8.66
C LYS A 202 -6.63 9.86 9.11
N ALA A 203 -6.89 8.56 8.95
CA ALA A 203 -5.92 7.51 9.29
C ALA A 203 -4.66 7.57 8.40
N ALA A 204 -4.82 8.00 7.15
CA ALA A 204 -3.72 8.22 6.22
C ALA A 204 -3.02 9.59 6.40
N GLY A 205 -3.56 10.49 7.23
CA GLY A 205 -3.02 11.84 7.43
C GLY A 205 -3.15 12.75 6.21
N VAL A 206 -4.12 12.49 5.34
CA VAL A 206 -4.30 13.17 4.06
C VAL A 206 -5.34 14.28 4.20
N PRO A 207 -5.09 15.50 3.68
CA PRO A 207 -6.05 16.59 3.70
C PRO A 207 -7.31 16.24 2.91
N ILE A 208 -8.45 16.75 3.40
CA ILE A 208 -9.78 16.51 2.82
C ILE A 208 -10.28 17.80 2.20
N VAL A 209 -10.73 17.75 0.96
CA VAL A 209 -11.54 18.78 0.29
C VAL A 209 -12.94 18.21 0.13
N VAL A 210 -13.97 18.95 0.53
CA VAL A 210 -15.36 18.48 0.43
C VAL A 210 -16.05 19.08 -0.79
N ALA A 211 -16.60 18.22 -1.64
CA ALA A 211 -17.48 18.61 -2.75
C ALA A 211 -18.93 18.29 -2.38
N VAL A 212 -19.70 19.30 -2.04
CA VAL A 212 -21.15 19.16 -1.81
C VAL A 212 -21.86 19.18 -3.16
N ASN A 213 -22.20 17.98 -3.65
CA ASN A 213 -22.75 17.77 -4.99
C ASN A 213 -24.28 17.82 -5.03
N LYS A 214 -24.83 17.91 -6.23
CA LYS A 214 -26.26 17.98 -6.55
C LYS A 214 -26.94 19.25 -6.00
N VAL A 215 -26.22 20.37 -5.96
CA VAL A 215 -26.81 21.67 -5.50
C VAL A 215 -27.86 22.23 -6.45
N ASP A 216 -27.98 21.65 -7.65
CA ASP A 216 -29.02 21.95 -8.64
C ASP A 216 -30.42 21.42 -8.25
N LYS A 217 -30.48 20.49 -7.30
CA LYS A 217 -31.75 19.90 -6.86
C LYS A 217 -32.55 20.85 -5.95
N PRO A 218 -33.91 20.84 -6.05
CA PRO A 218 -34.74 21.69 -5.19
C PRO A 218 -34.67 21.34 -3.69
N ASP A 219 -34.35 20.06 -3.39
CA ASP A 219 -34.23 19.54 -2.01
C ASP A 219 -32.79 19.62 -1.48
N ALA A 220 -31.89 20.32 -2.19
CA ALA A 220 -30.51 20.48 -1.79
C ALA A 220 -30.38 21.39 -0.56
N ASP A 221 -29.72 20.90 0.50
CA ASP A 221 -29.42 21.61 1.72
C ASP A 221 -27.94 21.51 2.08
N PRO A 222 -27.06 22.32 1.45
CA PRO A 222 -25.63 22.33 1.75
C PRO A 222 -25.30 22.66 3.20
N ASP A 223 -26.07 23.53 3.84
CA ASP A 223 -25.81 23.96 5.22
C ASP A 223 -26.05 22.81 6.21
N ARG A 224 -27.06 21.98 5.96
CA ARG A 224 -27.29 20.74 6.71
C ARG A 224 -26.10 19.82 6.58
N VAL A 225 -25.58 19.62 5.36
CA VAL A 225 -24.40 18.75 5.11
C VAL A 225 -23.19 19.26 5.89
N MET A 226 -22.91 20.56 5.86
CA MET A 226 -21.80 21.16 6.62
C MET A 226 -21.96 20.93 8.12
N ASN A 227 -23.16 21.10 8.67
CA ASN A 227 -23.47 20.83 10.08
C ASN A 227 -23.27 19.34 10.45
N GLU A 228 -23.64 18.42 9.56
CA GLU A 228 -23.42 16.97 9.77
C GLU A 228 -21.94 16.61 9.75
N LEU A 229 -21.14 17.19 8.86
CA LEU A 229 -19.69 16.95 8.74
C LEU A 229 -18.91 17.39 9.98
N THR A 230 -19.34 18.46 10.66
CA THR A 230 -18.68 18.92 11.90
C THR A 230 -18.69 17.86 13.01
N ARG A 231 -19.71 16.98 13.05
CA ARG A 231 -19.78 15.86 14.01
C ARG A 231 -18.65 14.86 13.84
N TYR A 232 -18.04 14.82 12.66
CA TYR A 232 -16.92 13.96 12.32
C TYR A 232 -15.59 14.73 12.29
N SER A 233 -15.55 15.95 12.91
CA SER A 233 -14.39 16.84 12.94
C SER A 233 -13.87 17.20 11.53
N VAL A 234 -14.78 17.41 10.59
CA VAL A 234 -14.56 18.05 9.30
C VAL A 234 -15.22 19.41 9.37
N ILE A 235 -14.42 20.42 9.71
CA ILE A 235 -14.92 21.77 10.03
C ILE A 235 -14.62 22.66 8.82
N PRO A 236 -15.65 23.35 8.26
CA PRO A 236 -15.48 24.27 7.15
C PRO A 236 -14.50 25.40 7.49
N GLU A 237 -13.72 25.86 6.52
CA GLU A 237 -12.86 27.04 6.66
C GLU A 237 -13.67 28.29 7.04
N GLU A 238 -14.87 28.45 6.49
CA GLU A 238 -15.80 29.55 6.83
C GLU A 238 -16.17 29.60 8.33
N TRP A 239 -16.07 28.48 9.03
CA TRP A 239 -16.34 28.33 10.45
C TRP A 239 -15.08 28.24 11.32
N GLY A 240 -13.92 28.57 10.72
CA GLY A 240 -12.62 28.58 11.40
C GLY A 240 -11.95 27.21 11.46
N GLY A 241 -12.35 26.27 10.60
CA GLY A 241 -11.69 24.98 10.40
C GLY A 241 -10.58 25.02 9.35
N ASP A 242 -10.17 23.87 8.92
CA ASP A 242 -9.07 23.63 7.97
C ASP A 242 -9.53 22.90 6.69
N THR A 243 -10.84 22.69 6.54
CA THR A 243 -11.39 21.90 5.44
C THR A 243 -12.10 22.78 4.42
N PRO A 244 -11.59 22.91 3.20
CA PRO A 244 -12.29 23.60 2.12
C PRO A 244 -13.56 22.85 1.72
N ILE A 245 -14.66 23.59 1.55
CA ILE A 245 -15.94 23.04 1.09
C ILE A 245 -16.40 23.80 -0.15
N VAL A 246 -16.60 23.06 -1.24
CA VAL A 246 -17.07 23.62 -2.52
C VAL A 246 -18.44 23.05 -2.86
N LYS A 247 -19.37 23.93 -3.24
CA LYS A 247 -20.72 23.57 -3.68
C LYS A 247 -20.72 23.32 -5.18
N VAL A 248 -21.01 22.07 -5.60
CA VAL A 248 -20.90 21.66 -7.00
C VAL A 248 -22.16 21.00 -7.55
N SER A 249 -22.31 21.03 -8.85
CA SER A 249 -23.26 20.19 -9.57
C SER A 249 -22.56 19.48 -10.72
N ALA A 250 -22.39 18.18 -10.58
CA ALA A 250 -21.83 17.33 -11.65
C ALA A 250 -22.72 17.31 -12.92
N LEU A 251 -24.01 17.65 -12.79
CA LEU A 251 -24.96 17.70 -13.91
C LEU A 251 -24.81 18.99 -14.72
N THR A 252 -24.74 20.13 -14.04
CA THR A 252 -24.70 21.45 -14.70
C THR A 252 -23.31 21.99 -14.94
N GLY A 253 -22.33 21.45 -14.20
CA GLY A 253 -20.94 21.93 -14.21
C GLY A 253 -20.68 23.06 -13.23
N GLN A 254 -21.68 23.49 -12.48
CA GLN A 254 -21.55 24.56 -11.51
C GLN A 254 -20.50 24.21 -10.42
N GLY A 255 -19.59 25.15 -10.12
CA GLY A 255 -18.60 25.02 -9.05
C GLY A 255 -17.47 24.02 -9.30
N ILE A 256 -17.40 23.39 -10.49
CA ILE A 256 -16.35 22.40 -10.78
C ILE A 256 -15.00 23.07 -11.00
N ASP A 257 -14.95 24.19 -11.69
CA ASP A 257 -13.71 24.95 -11.89
C ASP A 257 -13.16 25.45 -10.54
N GLU A 258 -14.04 25.93 -9.66
CA GLU A 258 -13.69 26.31 -8.28
C GLU A 258 -13.14 25.13 -7.47
N LEU A 259 -13.73 23.92 -7.61
CA LEU A 259 -13.21 22.72 -6.98
C LEU A 259 -11.80 22.39 -7.46
N LEU A 260 -11.52 22.51 -8.77
CA LEU A 260 -10.20 22.26 -9.33
C LEU A 260 -9.17 23.31 -8.87
N GLU A 261 -9.57 24.56 -8.75
CA GLU A 261 -8.74 25.64 -8.19
C GLU A 261 -8.37 25.36 -6.72
N VAL A 262 -9.34 24.98 -5.90
CA VAL A 262 -9.11 24.63 -4.47
C VAL A 262 -8.17 23.43 -4.34
N ILE A 263 -8.30 22.42 -5.20
CA ILE A 263 -7.39 21.26 -5.20
C ILE A 263 -5.97 21.71 -5.57
N ASN A 264 -5.80 22.54 -6.59
CA ASN A 264 -4.49 23.03 -7.01
C ASN A 264 -3.87 23.92 -5.92
N LEU A 265 -4.64 24.79 -5.28
CA LEU A 265 -4.17 25.62 -4.16
C LEU A 265 -3.71 24.76 -2.97
N GLN A 266 -4.48 23.73 -2.63
CA GLN A 266 -4.10 22.79 -1.58
C GLN A 266 -2.79 22.05 -1.93
N ALA A 267 -2.61 21.65 -3.19
CA ALA A 267 -1.41 20.99 -3.68
C ALA A 267 -0.19 21.92 -3.64
N GLU A 268 -0.37 23.21 -3.95
CA GLU A 268 0.68 24.22 -3.89
C GLU A 268 1.17 24.43 -2.45
N VAL A 269 0.23 24.50 -1.50
CA VAL A 269 0.56 24.63 -0.05
C VAL A 269 1.35 23.41 0.44
N MET A 270 1.12 22.23 -0.16
CA MET A 270 1.83 21.00 0.20
C MET A 270 3.26 20.91 -0.40
N GLU A 271 3.63 21.83 -1.32
CA GLU A 271 4.95 21.83 -1.97
C GLU A 271 5.36 20.45 -2.51
N LEU A 272 4.48 19.82 -3.31
CA LEU A 272 4.67 18.47 -3.81
C LEU A 272 5.83 18.43 -4.81
N GLU A 273 6.95 17.92 -4.38
CA GLU A 273 8.16 17.75 -5.17
C GLU A 273 8.56 16.29 -5.32
N VAL A 274 9.25 15.95 -6.40
CA VAL A 274 9.71 14.60 -6.70
C VAL A 274 11.03 14.62 -7.45
N ALA A 275 11.90 13.65 -7.17
CA ALA A 275 13.04 13.36 -8.02
C ALA A 275 12.55 12.56 -9.24
N THR A 276 12.75 13.10 -10.44
CA THR A 276 12.39 12.44 -11.71
C THR A 276 13.48 11.48 -12.20
N ASP A 277 14.71 11.71 -11.77
CA ASP A 277 15.85 10.87 -12.09
C ASP A 277 15.91 9.64 -11.17
N GLY A 278 16.32 8.50 -11.73
CA GLY A 278 16.51 7.26 -11.00
C GLY A 278 15.44 6.20 -11.20
N ALA A 279 15.53 5.11 -10.44
CA ALA A 279 14.60 4.00 -10.51
C ALA A 279 13.19 4.41 -10.08
N ALA A 280 12.19 3.95 -10.84
CA ALA A 280 10.79 4.24 -10.55
C ALA A 280 10.36 3.61 -9.22
N GLN A 281 9.69 4.39 -8.38
CA GLN A 281 9.01 3.92 -7.18
C GLN A 281 7.54 4.30 -7.26
N GLY A 282 6.68 3.37 -6.89
CA GLY A 282 5.25 3.57 -7.01
C GLY A 282 4.44 2.65 -6.11
N VAL A 283 3.13 2.84 -6.13
CA VAL A 283 2.18 2.04 -5.37
C VAL A 283 1.37 1.17 -6.34
N VAL A 284 1.25 -0.11 -6.03
CA VAL A 284 0.35 -1.01 -6.76
C VAL A 284 -1.09 -0.66 -6.39
N ILE A 285 -1.84 -0.14 -7.36
CA ILE A 285 -3.24 0.21 -7.17
C ILE A 285 -4.12 -1.04 -7.28
N GLU A 286 -3.90 -1.82 -8.35
CA GLU A 286 -4.67 -3.02 -8.65
C GLU A 286 -3.79 -4.06 -9.33
N SER A 287 -4.03 -5.33 -9.04
CA SER A 287 -3.43 -6.45 -9.76
C SER A 287 -4.48 -7.48 -10.12
N ARG A 288 -4.43 -7.99 -11.35
CA ARG A 288 -5.37 -9.00 -11.84
C ARG A 288 -4.71 -9.98 -12.80
N LEU A 289 -5.28 -11.17 -12.89
CA LEU A 289 -4.89 -12.16 -13.88
C LEU A 289 -5.81 -12.06 -15.10
N GLU A 290 -5.26 -11.62 -16.23
CA GLU A 290 -6.00 -11.58 -17.49
C GLU A 290 -5.73 -12.83 -18.34
N LYS A 291 -6.81 -13.39 -18.89
CA LYS A 291 -6.71 -14.57 -19.74
C LYS A 291 -5.98 -14.22 -21.04
N GLY A 292 -4.81 -14.84 -21.25
CA GLY A 292 -3.97 -14.60 -22.43
C GLY A 292 -2.89 -13.52 -22.29
N ARG A 293 -2.94 -12.68 -21.25
CA ARG A 293 -1.91 -11.67 -20.94
C ARG A 293 -1.11 -12.00 -19.67
N GLY A 294 -1.65 -12.87 -18.78
CA GLY A 294 -1.02 -13.18 -17.51
C GLY A 294 -1.35 -12.16 -16.42
N ALA A 295 -0.39 -11.90 -15.54
CA ALA A 295 -0.54 -10.90 -14.49
C ALA A 295 -0.48 -9.48 -15.07
N VAL A 296 -1.51 -8.69 -14.83
CA VAL A 296 -1.59 -7.27 -15.18
C VAL A 296 -1.66 -6.48 -13.89
N VAL A 297 -0.78 -5.49 -13.76
CA VAL A 297 -0.65 -4.65 -12.57
C VAL A 297 -0.80 -3.19 -12.96
N SER A 298 -1.65 -2.46 -12.24
CA SER A 298 -1.75 -1.00 -12.37
C SER A 298 -0.87 -0.36 -11.30
N LEU A 299 0.12 0.41 -11.75
CA LEU A 299 1.08 1.10 -10.89
C LEU A 299 0.84 2.61 -10.95
N LEU A 300 0.83 3.26 -9.78
CA LEU A 300 0.95 4.70 -9.67
C LEU A 300 2.42 5.02 -9.37
N VAL A 301 3.14 5.54 -10.36
CA VAL A 301 4.54 5.96 -10.18
C VAL A 301 4.54 7.28 -9.40
N LYS A 302 5.18 7.28 -8.24
CA LYS A 302 5.31 8.47 -7.37
C LYS A 302 6.66 9.14 -7.47
N GLN A 303 7.70 8.41 -7.91
CA GLN A 303 9.07 8.91 -7.98
C GLN A 303 9.85 8.17 -9.06
N GLY A 304 10.84 8.82 -9.65
CA GLY A 304 11.67 8.26 -10.73
C GLY A 304 10.95 8.11 -12.06
N THR A 305 11.57 7.41 -12.98
CA THR A 305 11.03 7.17 -14.32
C THR A 305 10.95 5.67 -14.62
N LEU A 306 9.78 5.21 -15.06
CA LEU A 306 9.54 3.82 -15.48
C LEU A 306 9.43 3.77 -16.99
N SER A 307 10.27 2.96 -17.62
CA SER A 307 10.32 2.78 -19.07
C SER A 307 9.84 1.39 -19.50
N GLN A 308 9.39 1.29 -20.73
CA GLN A 308 9.00 -0.02 -21.28
C GLN A 308 10.21 -0.94 -21.37
N GLY A 309 10.12 -2.10 -20.74
CA GLY A 309 11.19 -3.11 -20.66
C GLY A 309 11.93 -3.14 -19.33
N ASP A 310 11.65 -2.19 -18.43
CA ASP A 310 12.23 -2.20 -17.08
C ASP A 310 11.72 -3.38 -16.25
N LEU A 311 12.59 -3.88 -15.39
CA LEU A 311 12.23 -4.91 -14.41
C LEU A 311 11.57 -4.24 -13.21
N VAL A 312 10.39 -4.74 -12.84
CA VAL A 312 9.62 -4.25 -11.69
C VAL A 312 9.66 -5.31 -10.58
N LEU A 313 10.01 -4.88 -9.37
CA LEU A 313 9.89 -5.68 -8.15
C LEU A 313 8.64 -5.21 -7.39
N ALA A 314 7.71 -6.14 -7.08
CA ALA A 314 6.46 -5.86 -6.36
C ALA A 314 6.15 -6.96 -5.34
#